data_93395e2bb87e0f92deeb50c58d02b583
#
_entry.id   93395e2bb87e0f92deeb50c58d02b583
#
_cell.length_a   1.000
_cell.length_b   1.000
_cell.length_c   1.000
_cell.angle_alpha   90.00
_cell.angle_beta   90.00
_cell.angle_gamma   90.00
#
_symmetry.space_group_name_H-M   'P 1'
#
loop_
_entity.id
_entity.type
_entity.pdbx_description
1 polymer ?
#
loop_
_entity_poly.entity_id
_entity_poly.type
_entity_poly.pdbx_seq_one_letter_code
_entity_poly.pdbx_strand_id
1 'polypeptide(L)'
;KPLVATIPVTVKQNAIRILAIGNSFSQDAVEQYLYELAEAAGYELIIGNMYIGGCDLDKHWANFQSDAAAYEYRKIVKGEKVGKTGYKLSQGLADENWDYISLQQASGKSGKYETYTVLADLIAGIKERCPKAKLLWHQTWAYASSSTHESFPDYDSNQMTMYSSIVTAARQAMTNHTDLSLLIPSGTAIQNGRTSFLGDAFNRDGYHLEVTYGRYTAACTWFEMITGQNVVGNPYAPETIDPQVVKIAQNAAHYAVQKPDEVTDLVDFKQPEISDTDLKAPIYIDFGPTSLSATPWNNITSHQESSTTSWIKDVENNYTNIGVRVLDGFTATHAGVGSEPASPVTVDGVEFPLTAWKDGLLVKGEKNQGDVGPGRIEISQLDVARKYNFTILAIRFNGSKDARISSYKLVGKTESAVKEVKTGIKDAASFAAANFEEYIAKFENVEPDSEGKVIVEVKGLDTGSAAEGHINALCISLAK
;
A
#
# COMPACT_ATOMS: atom_id res chain seq x y z
N LYS A 1 -17.65 54.29 24.05
CA LYS A 1 -18.00 52.86 24.12
C LYS A 1 -16.69 52.12 24.50
N PRO A 2 -16.66 51.26 25.54
CA PRO A 2 -15.49 50.46 25.82
C PRO A 2 -15.31 49.40 24.73
N LEU A 3 -14.08 49.27 24.23
CA LEU A 3 -13.67 48.16 23.38
C LEU A 3 -13.58 46.90 24.29
N VAL A 4 -14.44 45.93 24.04
CA VAL A 4 -14.35 44.60 24.64
C VAL A 4 -13.49 43.77 23.70
N ALA A 5 -12.24 43.54 24.06
CA ALA A 5 -11.40 42.56 23.39
C ALA A 5 -11.71 41.19 23.95
N THR A 6 -12.28 40.34 23.14
CA THR A 6 -12.47 38.88 23.45
C THR A 6 -11.13 38.20 23.16
N ILE A 7 -10.42 37.80 24.21
CA ILE A 7 -9.26 36.91 24.08
C ILE A 7 -9.80 35.48 24.07
N PRO A 8 -9.63 34.71 23.00
CA PRO A 8 -10.00 33.30 23.00
C PRO A 8 -9.08 32.56 23.99
N VAL A 9 -9.62 32.16 25.12
CA VAL A 9 -8.93 31.27 26.04
C VAL A 9 -9.10 29.85 25.50
N THR A 10 -8.10 29.34 24.82
CA THR A 10 -8.02 27.90 24.51
C THR A 10 -7.74 27.16 25.79
N VAL A 11 -8.75 26.52 26.36
CA VAL A 11 -8.56 25.58 27.48
C VAL A 11 -7.83 24.38 26.90
N LYS A 12 -6.52 24.26 27.14
CA LYS A 12 -5.80 23.01 26.84
C LYS A 12 -6.43 21.91 27.67
N GLN A 13 -7.03 20.94 26.99
CA GLN A 13 -7.41 19.69 27.63
C GLN A 13 -6.15 19.00 28.15
N ASN A 14 -6.25 18.30 29.30
CA ASN A 14 -5.15 17.46 29.78
C ASN A 14 -4.77 16.45 28.71
N ALA A 15 -3.47 16.24 28.51
CA ALA A 15 -2.99 15.26 27.53
C ALA A 15 -3.60 13.89 27.78
N ILE A 16 -4.10 13.25 26.74
CA ILE A 16 -4.57 11.85 26.76
C ILE A 16 -3.34 10.95 26.62
N ARG A 17 -3.19 9.99 27.54
CA ARG A 17 -2.04 9.09 27.63
C ARG A 17 -2.42 7.67 27.25
N ILE A 18 -1.79 7.13 26.24
CA ILE A 18 -2.09 5.83 25.64
C ILE A 18 -0.84 4.96 25.69
N LEU A 19 -0.96 3.73 26.21
CA LEU A 19 0.07 2.71 26.12
C LEU A 19 -0.45 1.53 25.27
N ALA A 20 0.18 1.27 24.15
CA ALA A 20 -0.02 0.02 23.42
C ALA A 20 0.96 -1.05 23.92
N ILE A 21 0.46 -2.25 24.15
CA ILE A 21 1.27 -3.44 24.43
C ILE A 21 1.04 -4.40 23.25
N GLY A 22 2.06 -4.52 22.37
CA GLY A 22 1.84 -5.24 21.12
C GLY A 22 3.11 -5.53 20.31
N ASN A 23 2.95 -5.51 19.02
CA ASN A 23 3.95 -5.91 18.03
C ASN A 23 3.93 -4.96 16.82
N SER A 24 4.33 -5.44 15.62
CA SER A 24 4.29 -4.64 14.40
C SER A 24 2.89 -4.11 14.04
N PHE A 25 1.82 -4.74 14.50
CA PHE A 25 0.46 -4.28 14.28
C PHE A 25 0.11 -3.07 15.16
N SER A 26 0.55 -3.03 16.43
CA SER A 26 0.45 -1.80 17.23
C SER A 26 1.32 -0.68 16.66
N GLN A 27 2.52 -1.01 16.16
CA GLN A 27 3.37 -0.04 15.48
C GLN A 27 2.65 0.61 14.31
N ASP A 28 2.06 -0.19 13.41
CA ASP A 28 1.35 0.31 12.23
C ASP A 28 0.12 1.14 12.59
N ALA A 29 -0.51 0.89 13.76
CA ALA A 29 -1.73 1.56 14.16
C ALA A 29 -1.53 2.88 14.94
N VAL A 30 -0.49 2.98 15.81
CA VAL A 30 -0.40 4.10 16.76
C VAL A 30 0.86 4.96 16.62
N GLU A 31 1.91 4.49 15.92
CA GLU A 31 3.18 5.21 15.90
C GLU A 31 3.30 6.26 14.79
N GLN A 32 2.30 6.34 13.92
CA GLN A 32 2.28 7.29 12.80
C GLN A 32 0.85 7.83 12.63
N TYR A 33 0.73 9.10 12.36
CA TYR A 33 -0.51 9.83 12.09
C TYR A 33 -1.49 10.02 13.28
N LEU A 34 -1.48 9.17 14.31
CA LEU A 34 -2.43 9.28 15.42
C LEU A 34 -2.22 10.56 16.24
N TYR A 35 -0.95 10.92 16.47
CA TYR A 35 -0.61 12.17 17.17
C TYR A 35 -1.10 13.38 16.38
N GLU A 36 -0.80 13.44 15.11
CA GLU A 36 -1.12 14.56 14.22
C GLU A 36 -2.63 14.73 14.03
N LEU A 37 -3.39 13.62 13.90
CA LEU A 37 -4.86 13.64 13.87
C LEU A 37 -5.45 14.26 15.14
N ALA A 38 -4.90 13.90 16.30
CA ALA A 38 -5.35 14.42 17.58
C ALA A 38 -4.97 15.90 17.76
N GLU A 39 -3.74 16.27 17.43
CA GLU A 39 -3.26 17.64 17.50
C GLU A 39 -4.09 18.58 16.62
N ALA A 40 -4.40 18.16 15.39
CA ALA A 40 -5.24 18.92 14.47
C ALA A 40 -6.67 19.12 14.99
N ALA A 41 -7.16 18.21 15.82
CA ALA A 41 -8.45 18.32 16.49
C ALA A 41 -8.38 19.01 17.86
N GLY A 42 -7.19 19.52 18.28
CA GLY A 42 -6.99 20.25 19.53
C GLY A 42 -6.73 19.38 20.75
N TYR A 43 -6.42 18.09 20.56
CA TYR A 43 -6.01 17.18 21.65
C TYR A 43 -4.50 17.07 21.72
N GLU A 44 -3.97 16.96 22.92
CA GLU A 44 -2.57 16.56 23.13
C GLU A 44 -2.54 15.06 23.46
N LEU A 45 -1.71 14.29 22.74
CA LEU A 45 -1.50 12.86 23.02
C LEU A 45 -0.08 12.61 23.54
N ILE A 46 0.03 11.66 24.46
CA ILE A 46 1.26 10.96 24.81
C ILE A 46 1.04 9.50 24.45
N ILE A 47 1.82 8.96 23.52
CA ILE A 47 1.67 7.59 23.04
C ILE A 47 2.90 6.79 23.42
N GLY A 48 2.73 5.71 24.15
CA GLY A 48 3.73 4.69 24.42
C GLY A 48 3.40 3.42 23.64
N ASN A 49 4.42 2.73 23.13
CA ASN A 49 4.28 1.40 22.54
C ASN A 49 5.33 0.46 23.12
N MET A 50 4.90 -0.54 23.88
CA MET A 50 5.72 -1.65 24.36
C MET A 50 5.80 -2.70 23.27
N TYR A 51 6.82 -2.57 22.42
CA TYR A 51 6.96 -3.29 21.17
C TYR A 51 7.88 -4.51 21.30
N ILE A 52 7.43 -5.65 20.77
CA ILE A 52 8.26 -6.80 20.40
C ILE A 52 7.72 -7.35 19.07
N GLY A 53 8.57 -7.52 18.06
CA GLY A 53 8.16 -8.07 16.76
C GLY A 53 7.50 -9.45 16.90
N GLY A 54 6.31 -9.64 16.30
CA GLY A 54 5.57 -10.90 16.30
C GLY A 54 5.09 -11.39 17.68
N CYS A 55 5.16 -10.56 18.72
CA CYS A 55 4.81 -10.94 20.08
C CYS A 55 3.32 -11.28 20.25
N ASP A 56 3.04 -12.45 20.82
CA ASP A 56 1.71 -12.88 21.22
C ASP A 56 1.44 -12.65 22.70
N LEU A 57 0.21 -12.93 23.14
CA LEU A 57 -0.20 -12.78 24.54
C LEU A 57 0.63 -13.65 25.49
N ASP A 58 0.95 -14.88 25.12
CA ASP A 58 1.75 -15.80 25.95
C ASP A 58 3.12 -15.21 26.26
N LYS A 59 3.78 -14.63 25.24
CA LYS A 59 5.08 -14.00 25.40
C LYS A 59 5.00 -12.70 26.21
N HIS A 60 3.93 -11.89 26.03
CA HIS A 60 3.70 -10.72 26.87
C HIS A 60 3.52 -11.12 28.33
N TRP A 61 2.76 -12.18 28.62
CA TRP A 61 2.55 -12.68 29.98
C TRP A 61 3.85 -13.23 30.60
N ALA A 62 4.60 -14.03 29.86
CA ALA A 62 5.90 -14.55 30.33
C ALA A 62 6.89 -13.42 30.66
N ASN A 63 6.94 -12.37 29.84
CA ASN A 63 7.76 -11.17 30.08
C ASN A 63 7.25 -10.36 31.28
N PHE A 64 5.93 -10.31 31.49
CA PHE A 64 5.33 -9.65 32.66
C PHE A 64 5.72 -10.37 33.97
N GLN A 65 5.61 -11.71 34.00
CA GLN A 65 5.94 -12.54 35.17
C GLN A 65 7.43 -12.48 35.50
N SER A 66 8.30 -12.56 34.52
CA SER A 66 9.77 -12.56 34.70
C SER A 66 10.36 -11.17 34.82
N ASP A 67 9.56 -10.12 34.62
CA ASP A 67 10.00 -8.72 34.50
C ASP A 67 11.18 -8.56 33.52
N ALA A 68 11.09 -9.26 32.38
CA ALA A 68 12.15 -9.31 31.40
C ALA A 68 12.37 -7.96 30.67
N ALA A 69 13.63 -7.58 30.46
CA ALA A 69 14.03 -6.40 29.69
C ALA A 69 13.98 -6.71 28.17
N ALA A 70 12.80 -7.13 27.67
CA ALA A 70 12.62 -7.70 26.35
C ALA A 70 12.03 -6.75 25.31
N TYR A 71 11.56 -5.59 25.75
CA TYR A 71 10.83 -4.65 24.89
C TYR A 71 11.72 -3.58 24.29
N GLU A 72 11.34 -3.11 23.11
CA GLU A 72 11.64 -1.78 22.65
C GLU A 72 10.47 -0.87 23.07
N TYR A 73 10.72 0.08 23.95
CA TYR A 73 9.74 1.07 24.35
C TYR A 73 9.85 2.28 23.45
N ARG A 74 8.80 2.56 22.70
CA ARG A 74 8.73 3.70 21.77
C ARG A 74 7.71 4.68 22.31
N LYS A 75 8.14 5.92 22.52
CA LYS A 75 7.29 6.98 23.08
C LYS A 75 7.21 8.17 22.14
N ILE A 76 6.00 8.66 21.93
CA ILE A 76 5.72 9.85 21.11
C ILE A 76 5.17 10.93 22.05
N VAL A 77 5.87 12.06 22.09
CA VAL A 77 5.47 13.24 22.86
C VAL A 77 5.67 14.45 21.95
N LYS A 78 4.63 15.26 21.79
CA LYS A 78 4.65 16.44 20.89
C LYS A 78 5.10 16.10 19.46
N GLY A 79 4.68 14.96 18.96
CA GLY A 79 5.04 14.47 17.62
C GLY A 79 6.45 13.84 17.51
N GLU A 80 7.30 13.97 18.51
CA GLU A 80 8.64 13.39 18.49
C GLU A 80 8.65 11.97 19.04
N LYS A 81 9.16 11.02 18.23
CA LYS A 81 9.28 9.61 18.61
C LYS A 81 10.68 9.29 19.12
N VAL A 82 10.75 8.73 20.33
CA VAL A 82 11.99 8.24 20.95
C VAL A 82 11.84 6.76 21.28
N GLY A 83 12.82 5.93 20.91
CA GLY A 83 12.88 4.49 21.22
C GLY A 83 13.95 4.15 22.25
N LYS A 84 13.66 3.18 23.14
CA LYS A 84 14.61 2.61 24.09
C LYS A 84 14.49 1.08 24.06
N THR A 85 15.57 0.40 23.77
CA THR A 85 15.65 -1.07 23.82
C THR A 85 15.97 -1.57 25.21
N GLY A 86 15.72 -2.86 25.46
CA GLY A 86 15.98 -3.46 26.76
C GLY A 86 15.05 -2.93 27.87
N TYR A 87 13.83 -2.59 27.51
CA TYR A 87 12.85 -2.03 28.43
C TYR A 87 11.98 -3.15 29.02
N LYS A 88 11.55 -2.98 30.26
CA LYS A 88 10.66 -3.90 30.97
C LYS A 88 9.22 -3.43 30.87
N LEU A 89 8.27 -4.36 30.84
CA LEU A 89 6.86 -3.99 30.83
C LEU A 89 6.47 -3.20 32.08
N SER A 90 7.03 -3.56 33.27
CA SER A 90 6.85 -2.80 34.50
C SER A 90 7.26 -1.32 34.41
N GLN A 91 8.34 -1.05 33.68
CA GLN A 91 8.81 0.33 33.46
C GLN A 91 7.85 1.10 32.53
N GLY A 92 7.38 0.47 31.45
CA GLY A 92 6.41 1.10 30.54
C GLY A 92 5.08 1.40 31.23
N LEU A 93 4.58 0.48 32.07
CA LEU A 93 3.37 0.70 32.85
C LEU A 93 3.51 1.84 33.88
N ALA A 94 4.71 2.07 34.42
CA ALA A 94 4.99 3.11 35.42
C ALA A 94 5.42 4.45 34.82
N ASP A 95 5.64 4.55 33.48
CA ASP A 95 6.23 5.74 32.86
C ASP A 95 5.27 6.93 32.86
N GLU A 96 3.97 6.70 32.73
CA GLU A 96 2.93 7.72 32.76
C GLU A 96 1.71 7.28 33.60
N ASN A 97 0.86 8.24 33.94
CA ASN A 97 -0.48 7.94 34.42
C ASN A 97 -1.38 7.64 33.24
N TRP A 98 -1.29 6.44 32.69
CA TRP A 98 -2.01 6.03 31.48
C TRP A 98 -3.51 6.17 31.61
N ASP A 99 -4.16 6.82 30.65
CA ASP A 99 -5.62 6.88 30.56
C ASP A 99 -6.15 5.61 29.88
N TYR A 100 -5.39 5.11 28.88
CA TYR A 100 -5.73 3.92 28.10
C TYR A 100 -4.53 3.00 27.96
N ILE A 101 -4.75 1.70 28.10
CA ILE A 101 -3.76 0.66 27.82
C ILE A 101 -4.40 -0.37 26.91
N SER A 102 -3.82 -0.61 25.72
CA SER A 102 -4.35 -1.57 24.77
C SER A 102 -3.59 -2.87 24.77
N LEU A 103 -4.34 -3.94 24.55
CA LEU A 103 -3.87 -5.29 24.31
C LEU A 103 -4.33 -5.76 22.93
N GLN A 104 -3.59 -6.67 22.33
CA GLN A 104 -3.89 -7.33 21.08
C GLN A 104 -3.27 -8.72 21.04
N GLN A 105 -3.74 -9.60 20.16
CA GLN A 105 -3.07 -10.86 19.87
C GLN A 105 -2.13 -10.70 18.66
N ALA A 106 -1.16 -11.60 18.50
CA ALA A 106 -0.36 -11.69 17.29
C ALA A 106 -1.24 -12.04 16.08
N SER A 107 -0.94 -11.48 14.92
CA SER A 107 -1.81 -11.50 13.73
C SER A 107 -2.26 -12.90 13.32
N GLY A 108 -1.34 -13.88 13.26
CA GLY A 108 -1.69 -15.25 12.91
C GLY A 108 -2.58 -15.98 13.93
N LYS A 109 -2.65 -15.48 15.17
CA LYS A 109 -3.48 -16.01 16.26
C LYS A 109 -4.72 -15.15 16.55
N SER A 110 -4.85 -13.98 15.92
CA SER A 110 -5.86 -12.98 16.27
C SER A 110 -7.31 -13.43 16.09
N GLY A 111 -7.56 -14.38 15.16
CA GLY A 111 -8.87 -15.02 14.99
C GLY A 111 -9.08 -16.30 15.78
N LYS A 112 -8.15 -16.68 16.66
CA LYS A 112 -8.15 -17.97 17.39
C LYS A 112 -8.29 -17.72 18.89
N TYR A 113 -9.52 -17.52 19.37
CA TYR A 113 -9.77 -17.17 20.76
C TYR A 113 -9.24 -18.21 21.76
N GLU A 114 -9.16 -19.48 21.39
CA GLU A 114 -8.55 -20.54 22.17
C GLU A 114 -7.07 -20.29 22.51
N THR A 115 -6.41 -19.37 21.81
CA THR A 115 -5.02 -18.95 22.10
C THR A 115 -4.92 -17.77 23.07
N TYR A 116 -6.05 -17.29 23.63
CA TYR A 116 -6.07 -16.14 24.54
C TYR A 116 -6.01 -16.57 26.02
N THR A 117 -5.42 -17.71 26.29
CA THR A 117 -5.44 -18.43 27.57
C THR A 117 -4.94 -17.60 28.76
N VAL A 118 -3.99 -16.69 28.52
CA VAL A 118 -3.35 -15.85 29.56
C VAL A 118 -3.94 -14.42 29.62
N LEU A 119 -4.97 -14.14 28.83
CA LEU A 119 -5.51 -12.77 28.73
C LEU A 119 -6.07 -12.28 30.09
N ALA A 120 -6.77 -13.13 30.82
CA ALA A 120 -7.31 -12.77 32.12
C ALA A 120 -6.21 -12.40 33.15
N ASP A 121 -5.14 -13.18 33.18
CA ASP A 121 -4.01 -12.95 34.08
C ASP A 121 -3.25 -11.67 33.72
N LEU A 122 -3.04 -11.43 32.42
CA LEU A 122 -2.38 -10.22 31.91
C LEU A 122 -3.21 -8.96 32.24
N ILE A 123 -4.52 -9.01 32.04
CA ILE A 123 -5.46 -7.94 32.43
C ILE A 123 -5.36 -7.66 33.93
N ALA A 124 -5.44 -8.69 34.76
CA ALA A 124 -5.37 -8.55 36.22
C ALA A 124 -4.04 -7.91 36.65
N GLY A 125 -2.92 -8.39 36.14
CA GLY A 125 -1.60 -7.84 36.44
C GLY A 125 -1.39 -6.40 35.98
N ILE A 126 -1.94 -6.01 34.84
CA ILE A 126 -1.91 -4.61 34.38
C ILE A 126 -2.77 -3.72 35.26
N LYS A 127 -3.97 -4.16 35.61
CA LYS A 127 -4.88 -3.40 36.50
C LYS A 127 -4.36 -3.23 37.92
N GLU A 128 -3.62 -4.18 38.42
CA GLU A 128 -2.94 -4.03 39.72
C GLU A 128 -1.93 -2.86 39.69
N ARG A 129 -1.21 -2.70 38.59
CA ARG A 129 -0.19 -1.62 38.40
C ARG A 129 -0.78 -0.30 37.95
N CYS A 130 -1.81 -0.34 37.10
CA CYS A 130 -2.47 0.81 36.51
C CYS A 130 -3.99 0.79 36.76
N PRO A 131 -4.46 0.89 38.01
CA PRO A 131 -5.89 0.67 38.37
C PRO A 131 -6.84 1.70 37.75
N LYS A 132 -6.34 2.86 37.34
CA LYS A 132 -7.15 3.94 36.75
C LYS A 132 -7.24 3.84 35.24
N ALA A 133 -6.32 3.12 34.59
CA ALA A 133 -6.32 3.00 33.17
C ALA A 133 -7.50 2.18 32.64
N LYS A 134 -8.13 2.65 31.59
CA LYS A 134 -9.11 1.88 30.82
C LYS A 134 -8.38 0.92 29.90
N LEU A 135 -8.72 -0.36 29.95
CA LEU A 135 -8.13 -1.36 29.07
C LEU A 135 -8.90 -1.43 27.76
N LEU A 136 -8.17 -1.50 26.66
CA LEU A 136 -8.69 -1.57 25.31
C LEU A 136 -8.30 -2.89 24.65
N TRP A 137 -9.17 -3.43 23.82
CA TRP A 137 -8.82 -4.49 22.89
C TRP A 137 -8.62 -3.93 21.49
N HIS A 138 -7.42 -4.07 20.94
CA HIS A 138 -7.14 -3.69 19.56
C HIS A 138 -7.44 -4.87 18.64
N GLN A 139 -8.55 -4.79 17.91
CA GLN A 139 -8.91 -5.73 16.85
C GLN A 139 -8.01 -5.44 15.64
N THR A 140 -7.10 -6.36 15.38
CA THR A 140 -6.19 -6.27 14.24
C THR A 140 -6.92 -6.65 12.93
N TRP A 141 -6.26 -6.57 11.81
CA TRP A 141 -6.83 -6.77 10.46
C TRP A 141 -6.47 -8.12 9.87
N ALA A 142 -7.32 -8.59 8.95
CA ALA A 142 -7.04 -9.76 8.14
C ALA A 142 -5.94 -9.48 7.10
N TYR A 143 -5.24 -10.52 6.72
CA TYR A 143 -4.23 -10.48 5.68
C TYR A 143 -4.84 -10.12 4.32
N ALA A 144 -4.00 -9.68 3.36
CA ALA A 144 -4.40 -9.56 1.96
C ALA A 144 -4.76 -10.93 1.39
N SER A 145 -5.65 -10.98 0.41
CA SER A 145 -6.03 -12.24 -0.26
C SER A 145 -4.88 -12.93 -0.97
N SER A 146 -3.84 -12.18 -1.35
CA SER A 146 -2.59 -12.68 -1.94
C SER A 146 -1.51 -13.04 -0.92
N SER A 147 -1.80 -12.99 0.39
CA SER A 147 -0.81 -13.22 1.43
C SER A 147 -0.21 -14.63 1.37
N THR A 148 1.12 -14.70 1.52
CA THR A 148 1.88 -15.96 1.65
C THR A 148 2.34 -16.23 3.09
N HIS A 149 1.79 -15.49 4.07
CA HIS A 149 2.13 -15.67 5.47
C HIS A 149 1.79 -17.08 5.95
N GLU A 150 2.70 -17.71 6.68
CA GLU A 150 2.60 -19.11 7.13
C GLU A 150 1.33 -19.45 7.93
N SER A 151 0.73 -18.47 8.62
CA SER A 151 -0.51 -18.65 9.37
C SER A 151 -1.78 -18.43 8.54
N PHE A 152 -1.67 -18.01 7.28
CA PHE A 152 -2.87 -17.74 6.47
C PHE A 152 -3.68 -19.00 6.12
N PRO A 153 -3.02 -20.16 5.87
CA PRO A 153 -3.74 -21.43 5.68
C PRO A 153 -4.62 -21.83 6.88
N ASP A 154 -4.33 -21.38 8.09
CA ASP A 154 -5.17 -21.63 9.27
C ASP A 154 -6.56 -20.97 9.17
N TYR A 155 -6.74 -20.08 8.21
CA TYR A 155 -7.99 -19.41 7.84
C TYR A 155 -8.41 -19.75 6.40
N ASP A 156 -8.11 -20.97 5.94
CA ASP A 156 -8.39 -21.46 4.59
C ASP A 156 -7.74 -20.61 3.47
N SER A 157 -6.68 -19.86 3.77
CA SER A 157 -6.10 -18.85 2.88
C SER A 157 -7.16 -17.88 2.34
N ASN A 158 -8.16 -17.58 3.15
CA ASN A 158 -9.30 -16.74 2.78
C ASN A 158 -9.38 -15.52 3.71
N GLN A 159 -9.33 -14.35 3.11
CA GLN A 159 -9.35 -13.06 3.82
C GLN A 159 -10.61 -12.87 4.65
N MET A 160 -11.79 -13.21 4.09
CA MET A 160 -13.06 -13.02 4.80
C MET A 160 -13.25 -14.05 5.92
N THR A 161 -12.76 -15.27 5.76
CA THR A 161 -12.69 -16.27 6.84
C THR A 161 -11.83 -15.74 7.99
N MET A 162 -10.64 -15.20 7.68
CA MET A 162 -9.75 -14.61 8.69
C MET A 162 -10.41 -13.40 9.39
N TYR A 163 -11.00 -12.49 8.61
CA TYR A 163 -11.70 -11.31 9.17
C TYR A 163 -12.82 -11.73 10.13
N SER A 164 -13.71 -12.62 9.71
CA SER A 164 -14.82 -13.09 10.54
C SER A 164 -14.34 -13.79 11.81
N SER A 165 -13.25 -14.55 11.72
CA SER A 165 -12.63 -15.18 12.90
C SER A 165 -12.06 -14.14 13.87
N ILE A 166 -11.40 -13.09 13.37
CA ILE A 166 -10.87 -11.98 14.17
C ILE A 166 -12.00 -11.24 14.90
N VAL A 167 -13.07 -10.90 14.19
CA VAL A 167 -14.27 -10.27 14.78
C VAL A 167 -14.85 -11.13 15.90
N THR A 168 -15.01 -12.43 15.63
CA THR A 168 -15.56 -13.39 16.61
C THR A 168 -14.67 -13.49 17.85
N ALA A 169 -13.34 -13.61 17.67
CA ALA A 169 -12.40 -13.69 18.78
C ALA A 169 -12.37 -12.39 19.62
N ALA A 170 -12.41 -11.22 18.95
CA ALA A 170 -12.48 -9.93 19.62
C ALA A 170 -13.78 -9.78 20.46
N ARG A 171 -14.92 -10.21 19.90
CA ARG A 171 -16.19 -10.26 20.64
C ARG A 171 -16.11 -11.13 21.87
N GLN A 172 -15.56 -12.33 21.75
CA GLN A 172 -15.37 -13.25 22.87
C GLN A 172 -14.46 -12.63 23.93
N ALA A 173 -13.35 -11.96 23.52
CA ALA A 173 -12.48 -11.26 24.45
C ALA A 173 -13.25 -10.18 25.24
N MET A 174 -13.98 -9.30 24.55
CA MET A 174 -14.77 -8.24 25.17
C MET A 174 -15.88 -8.78 26.09
N THR A 175 -16.52 -9.88 25.71
CA THR A 175 -17.62 -10.48 26.51
C THR A 175 -17.10 -11.19 27.75
N ASN A 176 -15.98 -11.92 27.62
CA ASN A 176 -15.46 -12.74 28.72
C ASN A 176 -14.56 -11.96 29.67
N HIS A 177 -14.09 -10.77 29.28
CA HIS A 177 -13.21 -9.92 30.08
C HIS A 177 -13.78 -8.50 30.18
N THR A 178 -14.71 -8.29 31.12
CA THR A 178 -15.45 -7.02 31.30
C THR A 178 -14.56 -5.83 31.70
N ASP A 179 -13.31 -6.07 32.08
CA ASP A 179 -12.30 -5.04 32.29
C ASP A 179 -11.81 -4.39 31.00
N LEU A 180 -11.98 -5.06 29.84
CA LEU A 180 -11.80 -4.45 28.53
C LEU A 180 -13.00 -3.54 28.25
N SER A 181 -12.78 -2.24 28.28
CA SER A 181 -13.84 -1.23 28.25
C SER A 181 -14.14 -0.69 26.85
N LEU A 182 -13.21 -0.81 25.90
CA LEU A 182 -13.35 -0.33 24.53
C LEU A 182 -12.72 -1.31 23.55
N LEU A 183 -13.35 -1.47 22.40
CA LEU A 183 -12.82 -2.17 21.24
C LEU A 183 -12.33 -1.15 20.22
N ILE A 184 -11.10 -1.28 19.74
CA ILE A 184 -10.60 -0.49 18.61
C ILE A 184 -10.73 -1.33 17.33
N PRO A 185 -11.72 -1.08 16.45
CA PRO A 185 -12.06 -1.96 15.34
C PRO A 185 -11.22 -1.68 14.07
N SER A 186 -9.87 -1.62 14.20
CA SER A 186 -8.99 -1.34 13.06
C SER A 186 -9.13 -2.38 11.95
N GLY A 187 -9.38 -3.65 12.30
CA GLY A 187 -9.59 -4.72 11.31
C GLY A 187 -10.84 -4.48 10.46
N THR A 188 -11.92 -4.02 11.08
CA THR A 188 -13.16 -3.66 10.37
C THR A 188 -12.96 -2.41 9.51
N ALA A 189 -12.21 -1.41 10.01
CA ALA A 189 -11.90 -0.22 9.21
C ALA A 189 -11.10 -0.56 7.94
N ILE A 190 -10.10 -1.41 8.06
CA ILE A 190 -9.33 -1.89 6.90
C ILE A 190 -10.23 -2.66 5.94
N GLN A 191 -11.13 -3.52 6.45
CA GLN A 191 -12.05 -4.27 5.60
C GLN A 191 -13.07 -3.37 4.90
N ASN A 192 -13.57 -2.31 5.57
CA ASN A 192 -14.40 -1.28 4.95
C ASN A 192 -13.65 -0.58 3.80
N GLY A 193 -12.40 -0.16 4.05
CA GLY A 193 -11.55 0.47 3.04
C GLY A 193 -11.37 -0.39 1.79
N ARG A 194 -11.24 -1.70 1.95
CA ARG A 194 -11.13 -2.66 0.84
C ARG A 194 -12.37 -2.72 -0.06
N THR A 195 -13.51 -2.25 0.41
CA THR A 195 -14.72 -2.18 -0.41
C THR A 195 -14.73 -1.00 -1.39
N SER A 196 -13.79 -0.06 -1.25
CA SER A 196 -13.61 1.07 -2.16
C SER A 196 -12.85 0.68 -3.44
N PHE A 197 -12.60 1.66 -4.31
CA PHE A 197 -11.79 1.45 -5.52
C PHE A 197 -10.32 1.09 -5.23
N LEU A 198 -9.84 1.27 -3.99
CA LEU A 198 -8.51 0.83 -3.59
C LEU A 198 -8.39 -0.70 -3.51
N GLY A 199 -9.53 -1.40 -3.35
CA GLY A 199 -9.54 -2.86 -3.28
C GLY A 199 -8.64 -3.39 -2.16
N ASP A 200 -7.95 -4.49 -2.42
CA ASP A 200 -7.11 -5.20 -1.44
C ASP A 200 -5.68 -4.63 -1.31
N ALA A 201 -5.49 -3.32 -1.50
CA ALA A 201 -4.18 -2.68 -1.49
C ALA A 201 -3.75 -2.13 -0.09
N PHE A 202 -4.46 -2.46 0.98
CA PHE A 202 -4.19 -1.93 2.33
C PHE A 202 -3.00 -2.58 3.04
N ASN A 203 -2.37 -3.60 2.46
CA ASN A 203 -1.20 -4.27 3.02
C ASN A 203 0.01 -4.14 2.09
N ARG A 204 1.21 -3.86 2.65
CA ARG A 204 2.47 -3.71 1.88
C ARG A 204 3.17 -5.03 1.54
N ASP A 205 3.00 -6.06 2.38
CA ASP A 205 3.69 -7.36 2.29
C ASP A 205 2.73 -8.54 2.51
N GLY A 206 1.46 -8.31 2.30
CA GLY A 206 0.39 -9.28 2.49
C GLY A 206 -0.20 -9.31 3.91
N TYR A 207 0.42 -8.68 4.92
CA TYR A 207 -0.09 -8.67 6.30
C TYR A 207 0.15 -7.37 7.09
N HIS A 208 1.26 -6.67 6.95
CA HIS A 208 1.44 -5.34 7.53
C HIS A 208 0.70 -4.27 6.74
N LEU A 209 0.26 -3.21 7.37
CA LEU A 209 -0.44 -2.13 6.66
C LEU A 209 0.47 -1.41 5.67
N GLU A 210 -0.10 -0.99 4.57
CA GLU A 210 0.50 -0.03 3.68
C GLU A 210 0.86 1.24 4.47
N VAL A 211 2.04 1.80 4.21
CA VAL A 211 2.68 2.78 5.12
C VAL A 211 2.02 4.15 5.12
N THR A 212 1.21 4.46 4.11
CA THR A 212 0.49 5.74 3.99
C THR A 212 -0.98 5.56 4.44
N TYR A 213 -1.89 5.30 3.51
CA TYR A 213 -3.33 5.25 3.82
C TYR A 213 -3.76 4.05 4.67
N GLY A 214 -3.03 2.92 4.62
CA GLY A 214 -3.31 1.79 5.49
C GLY A 214 -3.12 2.14 6.97
N ARG A 215 -1.96 2.71 7.31
CA ARG A 215 -1.67 3.21 8.66
C ARG A 215 -2.57 4.37 9.06
N TYR A 216 -2.83 5.28 8.12
CA TYR A 216 -3.72 6.41 8.36
C TYR A 216 -5.14 5.95 8.70
N THR A 217 -5.67 4.93 8.03
CA THR A 217 -6.99 4.33 8.34
C THR A 217 -7.03 3.77 9.76
N ALA A 218 -5.99 3.04 10.17
CA ALA A 218 -5.90 2.53 11.55
C ALA A 218 -5.82 3.67 12.56
N ALA A 219 -4.98 4.69 12.31
CA ALA A 219 -4.86 5.87 13.15
C ALA A 219 -6.18 6.65 13.27
N CYS A 220 -6.94 6.82 12.16
CA CYS A 220 -8.28 7.40 12.17
C CYS A 220 -9.24 6.64 13.10
N THR A 221 -9.18 5.31 13.07
CA THR A 221 -10.01 4.46 13.95
C THR A 221 -9.66 4.66 15.41
N TRP A 222 -8.36 4.67 15.74
CA TRP A 222 -7.88 4.96 17.08
C TRP A 222 -8.29 6.36 17.55
N PHE A 223 -8.11 7.37 16.71
CA PHE A 223 -8.47 8.75 17.01
C PHE A 223 -9.96 8.86 17.41
N GLU A 224 -10.87 8.33 16.60
CA GLU A 224 -12.30 8.43 16.85
C GLU A 224 -12.71 7.67 18.12
N MET A 225 -12.16 6.48 18.33
CA MET A 225 -12.46 5.68 19.52
C MET A 225 -11.97 6.31 20.82
N ILE A 226 -10.84 6.99 20.82
CA ILE A 226 -10.24 7.56 22.02
C ILE A 226 -10.82 8.94 22.34
N THR A 227 -11.06 9.75 21.32
CA THR A 227 -11.55 11.13 21.50
C THR A 227 -13.07 11.23 21.51
N GLY A 228 -13.75 10.27 20.90
CA GLY A 228 -15.18 10.31 20.62
C GLY A 228 -15.57 11.31 19.53
N GLN A 229 -14.59 11.94 18.88
CA GLN A 229 -14.85 12.85 17.75
C GLN A 229 -14.86 12.10 16.44
N ASN A 230 -15.86 12.41 15.59
CA ASN A 230 -15.91 11.91 14.22
C ASN A 230 -14.63 12.32 13.47
N VAL A 231 -13.95 11.35 12.89
CA VAL A 231 -12.71 11.57 12.15
C VAL A 231 -12.93 12.13 10.74
N VAL A 232 -14.14 11.96 10.19
CA VAL A 232 -14.49 12.49 8.87
C VAL A 232 -14.41 14.01 8.87
N GLY A 233 -13.56 14.56 8.00
CA GLY A 233 -13.28 15.98 7.92
C GLY A 233 -12.23 16.48 8.93
N ASN A 234 -11.50 15.58 9.62
CA ASN A 234 -10.32 15.98 10.37
C ASN A 234 -9.36 16.72 9.45
N PRO A 235 -8.86 17.92 9.83
CA PRO A 235 -8.05 18.76 8.95
C PRO A 235 -6.65 18.19 8.68
N TYR A 236 -6.17 17.23 9.49
CA TYR A 236 -4.90 16.58 9.23
C TYR A 236 -5.06 15.50 8.16
N ALA A 237 -4.24 15.64 7.13
CA ALA A 237 -4.03 14.60 6.12
C ALA A 237 -2.54 14.58 5.76
N PRO A 238 -1.88 13.43 5.71
CA PRO A 238 -0.50 13.34 5.22
C PRO A 238 -0.42 13.84 3.78
N GLU A 239 0.55 14.70 3.48
CA GLU A 239 0.76 15.28 2.12
C GLU A 239 0.98 14.21 1.04
N THR A 240 1.43 13.02 1.44
CA THR A 240 1.69 11.89 0.56
C THR A 240 0.42 11.09 0.19
N ILE A 241 -0.73 11.39 0.80
CA ILE A 241 -1.99 10.68 0.56
C ILE A 241 -2.90 11.54 -0.32
N ASP A 242 -3.38 10.94 -1.40
CA ASP A 242 -4.37 11.56 -2.27
C ASP A 242 -5.62 11.98 -1.47
N PRO A 243 -6.18 13.19 -1.66
CA PRO A 243 -7.34 13.66 -0.92
C PRO A 243 -8.57 12.74 -0.99
N GLN A 244 -8.76 12.02 -2.08
CA GLN A 244 -9.86 11.04 -2.20
C GLN A 244 -9.59 9.81 -1.33
N VAL A 245 -8.33 9.38 -1.26
CA VAL A 245 -7.91 8.27 -0.41
C VAL A 245 -8.00 8.64 1.07
N VAL A 246 -7.72 9.92 1.43
CA VAL A 246 -7.97 10.45 2.79
C VAL A 246 -9.45 10.30 3.16
N LYS A 247 -10.36 10.70 2.26
CA LYS A 247 -11.82 10.53 2.49
C LYS A 247 -12.20 9.07 2.69
N ILE A 248 -11.64 8.14 1.89
CA ILE A 248 -11.86 6.70 2.05
C ILE A 248 -11.41 6.24 3.43
N ALA A 249 -10.20 6.58 3.85
CA ALA A 249 -9.63 6.16 5.12
C ALA A 249 -10.46 6.67 6.32
N GLN A 250 -10.85 7.95 6.29
CA GLN A 250 -11.68 8.56 7.34
C GLN A 250 -13.07 7.92 7.41
N ASN A 251 -13.74 7.71 6.25
CA ASN A 251 -15.06 7.07 6.24
C ASN A 251 -15.00 5.58 6.64
N ALA A 252 -13.98 4.86 6.18
CA ALA A 252 -13.75 3.47 6.56
C ALA A 252 -13.61 3.31 8.09
N ALA A 253 -12.83 4.20 8.71
CA ALA A 253 -12.67 4.26 10.16
C ALA A 253 -13.98 4.63 10.88
N HIS A 254 -14.65 5.68 10.45
CA HIS A 254 -15.90 6.14 11.05
C HIS A 254 -16.98 5.06 11.04
N TYR A 255 -17.19 4.41 9.89
CA TYR A 255 -18.19 3.33 9.83
C TYR A 255 -17.80 2.10 10.64
N ALA A 256 -16.49 1.81 10.78
CA ALA A 256 -16.04 0.73 11.65
C ALA A 256 -16.31 1.05 13.14
N VAL A 257 -16.18 2.30 13.56
CA VAL A 257 -16.54 2.73 14.92
C VAL A 257 -18.04 2.56 15.17
N GLN A 258 -18.87 2.89 14.17
CA GLN A 258 -20.33 2.72 14.27
C GLN A 258 -20.77 1.26 14.23
N LYS A 259 -20.11 0.42 13.44
CA LYS A 259 -20.42 -0.99 13.21
C LYS A 259 -19.16 -1.85 13.29
N PRO A 260 -18.64 -2.08 14.51
CA PRO A 260 -17.33 -2.69 14.69
C PRO A 260 -17.22 -4.15 14.23
N ASP A 261 -18.35 -4.83 14.05
CA ASP A 261 -18.42 -6.27 13.75
C ASP A 261 -18.84 -6.59 12.32
N GLU A 262 -19.17 -5.57 11.55
CA GLU A 262 -19.73 -5.71 10.21
C GLU A 262 -18.96 -4.87 9.21
N VAL A 263 -18.71 -5.44 8.03
CA VAL A 263 -18.17 -4.67 6.91
C VAL A 263 -19.24 -3.69 6.41
N THR A 264 -18.89 -2.42 6.37
CA THR A 264 -19.70 -1.41 5.69
C THR A 264 -19.17 -1.21 4.27
N ASP A 265 -20.04 -1.41 3.30
CA ASP A 265 -19.71 -1.16 1.90
C ASP A 265 -19.64 0.35 1.61
N LEU A 266 -18.47 0.83 1.18
CA LEU A 266 -18.22 2.24 0.85
C LEU A 266 -18.75 2.56 -0.55
N VAL A 267 -20.07 2.57 -0.72
CA VAL A 267 -20.75 2.70 -2.02
C VAL A 267 -20.40 3.97 -2.78
N ASP A 268 -20.12 5.07 -2.07
CA ASP A 268 -19.76 6.37 -2.67
C ASP A 268 -18.30 6.43 -3.15
N PHE A 269 -17.51 5.37 -2.88
CA PHE A 269 -16.08 5.31 -3.18
C PHE A 269 -15.71 4.14 -4.08
N LYS A 270 -16.63 3.67 -4.93
CA LYS A 270 -16.38 2.54 -5.86
C LYS A 270 -15.48 2.89 -7.03
N GLN A 271 -15.37 4.17 -7.32
CA GLN A 271 -14.49 4.73 -8.35
C GLN A 271 -13.96 6.08 -7.87
N PRO A 272 -12.78 6.52 -8.34
CA PRO A 272 -12.28 7.85 -8.02
C PRO A 272 -13.14 8.94 -8.66
N GLU A 273 -13.14 10.12 -8.05
CA GLU A 273 -13.69 11.33 -8.68
C GLU A 273 -12.75 11.71 -9.84
N ILE A 274 -13.25 11.68 -11.05
CA ILE A 274 -12.54 12.09 -12.25
C ILE A 274 -13.12 13.42 -12.70
N SER A 275 -12.34 14.49 -12.51
CA SER A 275 -12.81 15.86 -12.78
C SER A 275 -12.91 16.17 -14.27
N ASP A 276 -12.17 15.42 -15.10
CA ASP A 276 -12.16 15.59 -16.55
C ASP A 276 -11.85 14.24 -17.22
N THR A 277 -12.62 13.90 -18.26
CA THR A 277 -12.44 12.67 -19.03
C THR A 277 -11.38 12.81 -20.12
N ASP A 278 -10.98 14.04 -20.47
CA ASP A 278 -9.93 14.31 -21.45
C ASP A 278 -8.56 14.16 -20.80
N LEU A 279 -7.70 13.36 -21.39
CA LEU A 279 -6.29 13.27 -20.99
C LEU A 279 -5.59 14.61 -21.28
N LYS A 280 -5.22 15.36 -20.23
CA LYS A 280 -4.57 16.68 -20.36
C LYS A 280 -3.05 16.61 -20.23
N ALA A 281 -2.57 15.68 -19.45
CA ALA A 281 -1.16 15.47 -19.19
C ALA A 281 -0.78 14.02 -19.52
N PRO A 282 0.51 13.74 -19.84
CA PRO A 282 0.94 12.38 -20.15
C PRO A 282 0.72 11.40 -19.00
N ILE A 283 0.58 10.12 -19.33
CA ILE A 283 0.56 9.02 -18.40
C ILE A 283 1.89 8.27 -18.50
N TYR A 284 2.51 7.98 -17.36
CA TYR A 284 3.71 7.16 -17.26
C TYR A 284 3.40 5.84 -16.57
N ILE A 285 3.77 4.72 -17.19
CA ILE A 285 3.53 3.36 -16.71
C ILE A 285 4.88 2.66 -16.59
N ASP A 286 5.09 2.08 -15.42
CA ASP A 286 6.23 1.24 -15.06
C ASP A 286 5.77 -0.20 -14.95
N PHE A 287 6.42 -1.11 -15.68
CA PHE A 287 6.13 -2.52 -15.70
C PHE A 287 7.19 -3.30 -14.93
N GLY A 288 6.78 -4.00 -13.87
CA GLY A 288 7.65 -4.88 -13.09
C GLY A 288 7.33 -4.87 -11.60
N PRO A 289 7.60 -5.98 -10.89
CA PRO A 289 7.23 -6.12 -9.49
C PRO A 289 8.31 -5.72 -8.49
N THR A 290 9.56 -5.55 -8.92
CA THR A 290 10.71 -5.50 -8.02
C THR A 290 11.25 -4.11 -7.73
N SER A 291 10.99 -3.15 -8.61
CA SER A 291 11.52 -1.79 -8.49
C SER A 291 10.43 -0.79 -8.80
N LEU A 292 9.57 -0.53 -7.82
CA LEU A 292 8.43 0.38 -8.01
C LEU A 292 8.91 1.82 -8.17
N SER A 293 8.44 2.48 -9.21
CA SER A 293 8.69 3.90 -9.44
C SER A 293 7.79 4.77 -8.57
N ALA A 294 8.35 5.86 -8.08
CA ALA A 294 7.59 6.87 -7.35
C ALA A 294 6.64 7.64 -8.27
N THR A 295 5.64 8.29 -7.69
CA THR A 295 4.79 9.26 -8.40
C THR A 295 5.65 10.19 -9.26
N PRO A 296 5.27 10.45 -10.53
CA PRO A 296 3.95 10.21 -11.14
C PRO A 296 3.80 8.89 -11.93
N TRP A 297 4.60 7.87 -11.67
CA TRP A 297 4.56 6.60 -12.37
C TRP A 297 3.45 5.69 -11.83
N ASN A 298 2.76 4.99 -12.73
CA ASN A 298 1.78 3.96 -12.40
C ASN A 298 2.46 2.59 -12.51
N ASN A 299 2.49 1.82 -11.44
CA ASN A 299 3.21 0.54 -11.39
C ASN A 299 2.28 -0.63 -11.75
N ILE A 300 2.62 -1.38 -12.80
CA ILE A 300 1.94 -2.59 -13.24
C ILE A 300 2.82 -3.79 -12.89
N THR A 301 2.55 -4.41 -11.75
CA THR A 301 3.45 -5.38 -11.13
C THR A 301 3.20 -6.84 -11.53
N SER A 302 2.09 -7.13 -12.18
CA SER A 302 1.68 -8.49 -12.53
C SER A 302 1.77 -8.74 -14.03
N HIS A 303 2.36 -9.89 -14.40
CA HIS A 303 2.36 -10.40 -15.76
C HIS A 303 1.21 -11.40 -16.03
N GLN A 304 0.41 -11.69 -14.99
CA GLN A 304 -0.65 -12.71 -15.07
C GLN A 304 -1.78 -12.22 -15.98
N GLU A 305 -2.29 -13.15 -16.78
CA GLU A 305 -3.46 -12.93 -17.63
C GLU A 305 -4.63 -12.38 -16.81
N SER A 306 -5.33 -11.42 -17.40
CA SER A 306 -6.47 -10.70 -16.79
C SER A 306 -6.12 -9.77 -15.61
N SER A 307 -4.85 -9.62 -15.24
CA SER A 307 -4.44 -8.55 -14.30
C SER A 307 -4.84 -7.19 -14.85
N THR A 308 -5.57 -6.42 -14.05
CA THR A 308 -6.10 -5.09 -14.45
C THR A 308 -5.73 -4.05 -13.41
N THR A 309 -5.28 -2.89 -13.88
CA THR A 309 -5.14 -1.67 -13.09
C THR A 309 -6.00 -0.61 -13.75
N SER A 310 -7.04 -0.17 -13.05
CA SER A 310 -7.99 0.85 -13.52
C SER A 310 -7.62 2.21 -12.95
N TRP A 311 -8.12 3.27 -13.59
CA TRP A 311 -7.98 4.65 -13.13
C TRP A 311 -6.54 5.06 -12.88
N ILE A 312 -5.66 4.77 -13.85
CA ILE A 312 -4.27 5.20 -13.76
C ILE A 312 -4.18 6.73 -13.80
N LYS A 313 -3.12 7.26 -13.19
CA LYS A 313 -2.94 8.70 -13.02
C LYS A 313 -2.08 9.29 -14.12
N ASP A 314 -2.35 10.55 -14.46
CA ASP A 314 -1.47 11.36 -15.28
C ASP A 314 -0.26 11.90 -14.47
N VAL A 315 0.67 12.58 -15.14
CA VAL A 315 1.87 13.13 -14.48
C VAL A 315 1.58 14.29 -13.52
N GLU A 316 0.37 14.85 -13.56
CA GLU A 316 -0.12 15.85 -12.61
C GLU A 316 -0.84 15.21 -11.40
N ASN A 317 -0.78 13.86 -11.32
CA ASN A 317 -1.39 13.05 -10.27
C ASN A 317 -2.93 13.05 -10.26
N ASN A 318 -3.58 13.39 -11.38
CA ASN A 318 -5.02 13.28 -11.53
C ASN A 318 -5.41 11.87 -11.97
N TYR A 319 -6.47 11.31 -11.40
CA TYR A 319 -7.05 10.07 -11.90
C TYR A 319 -7.64 10.25 -13.29
N THR A 320 -7.43 9.26 -14.14
CA THR A 320 -8.03 9.16 -15.47
C THR A 320 -8.98 7.97 -15.55
N ASN A 321 -9.82 7.93 -16.59
CA ASN A 321 -10.64 6.75 -16.87
C ASN A 321 -9.79 5.58 -17.40
N ILE A 322 -8.56 5.84 -17.82
CA ILE A 322 -7.72 4.89 -18.55
C ILE A 322 -7.32 3.74 -17.63
N GLY A 323 -7.41 2.54 -18.17
CA GLY A 323 -6.99 1.30 -17.52
C GLY A 323 -5.96 0.55 -18.35
N VAL A 324 -5.19 -0.28 -17.65
CA VAL A 324 -4.18 -1.20 -18.22
C VAL A 324 -4.55 -2.62 -17.84
N ARG A 325 -4.61 -3.52 -18.81
CA ARG A 325 -4.87 -4.93 -18.60
C ARG A 325 -3.86 -5.79 -19.33
N VAL A 326 -3.28 -6.74 -18.65
CA VAL A 326 -2.51 -7.82 -19.28
C VAL A 326 -3.49 -8.81 -19.90
N LEU A 327 -3.49 -8.95 -21.22
CA LEU A 327 -4.42 -9.88 -21.90
C LEU A 327 -3.88 -11.30 -21.88
N ASP A 328 -2.68 -11.50 -22.42
CA ASP A 328 -2.06 -12.82 -22.54
C ASP A 328 -0.58 -12.73 -22.90
N GLY A 329 0.06 -13.90 -23.04
CA GLY A 329 1.36 -14.11 -23.67
C GLY A 329 2.58 -13.74 -22.87
N PHE A 330 2.48 -12.97 -21.80
CA PHE A 330 3.60 -12.74 -20.90
C PHE A 330 3.84 -13.97 -20.03
N THR A 331 5.09 -14.40 -19.97
CA THR A 331 5.46 -15.66 -19.32
C THR A 331 6.15 -15.45 -17.97
N ALA A 332 6.68 -14.26 -17.71
CA ALA A 332 7.42 -13.92 -16.51
C ALA A 332 7.58 -12.40 -16.34
N THR A 333 8.23 -12.02 -15.27
CA THR A 333 8.84 -10.70 -15.05
C THR A 333 10.36 -10.86 -14.96
N HIS A 334 11.11 -9.80 -15.18
CA HIS A 334 12.53 -9.79 -14.83
C HIS A 334 12.82 -8.71 -13.79
N ALA A 335 13.75 -8.99 -12.89
CA ALA A 335 14.02 -8.18 -11.72
C ALA A 335 15.29 -7.32 -11.81
N GLY A 336 15.92 -7.27 -12.99
CA GLY A 336 17.26 -6.72 -13.11
C GLY A 336 18.34 -7.70 -12.59
N VAL A 337 19.59 -7.27 -12.56
CA VAL A 337 20.75 -8.07 -12.11
C VAL A 337 21.45 -7.50 -10.88
N GLY A 338 21.03 -6.34 -10.39
CA GLY A 338 21.57 -5.69 -9.17
C GLY A 338 22.85 -4.89 -9.38
N SER A 339 23.33 -4.80 -10.63
CA SER A 339 24.53 -4.03 -10.99
C SER A 339 24.25 -2.96 -12.05
N GLU A 340 22.99 -2.61 -12.23
CA GLU A 340 22.55 -1.54 -13.11
C GLU A 340 23.13 -0.19 -12.68
N PRO A 341 23.53 0.68 -13.62
CA PRO A 341 23.85 2.06 -13.31
C PRO A 341 22.68 2.78 -12.64
N ALA A 342 22.96 3.57 -11.61
CA ALA A 342 21.92 4.32 -10.88
C ALA A 342 21.32 5.50 -11.67
N SER A 343 21.80 5.72 -12.92
CA SER A 343 21.39 6.85 -13.75
C SER A 343 20.03 6.64 -14.40
N PRO A 344 19.20 7.67 -14.50
CA PRO A 344 17.99 7.63 -15.30
C PRO A 344 18.34 7.57 -16.80
N VAL A 345 17.37 7.17 -17.60
CA VAL A 345 17.39 7.27 -19.07
C VAL A 345 16.49 8.41 -19.49
N THR A 346 17.01 9.36 -20.28
CA THR A 346 16.20 10.50 -20.74
C THR A 346 16.08 10.46 -22.27
N VAL A 347 14.85 10.48 -22.76
CA VAL A 347 14.53 10.53 -24.19
C VAL A 347 13.32 11.43 -24.40
N ASP A 348 13.39 12.34 -25.38
CA ASP A 348 12.34 13.31 -25.71
C ASP A 348 11.83 14.14 -24.53
N GLY A 349 12.70 14.43 -23.57
CA GLY A 349 12.34 15.18 -22.36
C GLY A 349 11.61 14.35 -21.29
N VAL A 350 11.39 13.06 -21.53
CA VAL A 350 10.89 12.13 -20.52
C VAL A 350 12.07 11.48 -19.80
N GLU A 351 12.10 11.60 -18.48
CA GLU A 351 13.07 10.93 -17.64
C GLU A 351 12.48 9.62 -17.12
N PHE A 352 13.11 8.50 -17.49
CA PHE A 352 12.80 7.16 -17.00
C PHE A 352 13.75 6.86 -15.83
N PRO A 353 13.30 6.86 -14.58
CA PRO A 353 14.15 6.55 -13.44
C PRO A 353 14.66 5.10 -13.53
N LEU A 354 15.74 4.79 -12.78
CA LEU A 354 16.25 3.41 -12.71
C LEU A 354 15.14 2.40 -12.39
N THR A 355 14.23 2.77 -11.51
CA THR A 355 13.09 1.92 -11.13
C THR A 355 12.18 1.57 -12.30
N ALA A 356 11.97 2.47 -13.27
CA ALA A 356 11.12 2.26 -14.44
C ALA A 356 11.81 1.54 -15.60
N TRP A 357 13.13 1.32 -15.57
CA TRP A 357 13.81 0.60 -16.65
C TRP A 357 14.59 -0.64 -16.20
N LYS A 358 14.72 -0.86 -14.90
CA LYS A 358 15.50 -1.96 -14.33
C LYS A 358 14.81 -3.33 -14.44
N ASP A 359 13.52 -3.36 -14.24
CA ASP A 359 12.68 -4.56 -14.34
C ASP A 359 11.58 -4.40 -15.39
N GLY A 360 10.74 -5.41 -15.59
CA GLY A 360 9.72 -5.34 -16.62
C GLY A 360 8.97 -6.65 -16.82
N LEU A 361 8.00 -6.63 -17.73
CA LEU A 361 7.32 -7.82 -18.21
C LEU A 361 8.10 -8.49 -19.33
N LEU A 362 8.00 -9.82 -19.40
CA LEU A 362 8.80 -10.67 -20.27
C LEU A 362 7.95 -11.70 -21.01
N VAL A 363 8.11 -11.72 -22.32
CA VAL A 363 7.75 -12.85 -23.19
C VAL A 363 9.00 -13.66 -23.43
N LYS A 364 8.96 -14.97 -23.12
CA LYS A 364 10.14 -15.84 -23.25
C LYS A 364 9.78 -17.13 -23.97
N GLY A 365 10.55 -17.49 -24.98
CA GLY A 365 10.50 -18.76 -25.65
C GLY A 365 11.48 -19.78 -25.13
N GLU A 366 11.45 -20.98 -25.68
CA GLU A 366 12.42 -22.03 -25.42
C GLU A 366 13.77 -21.73 -26.11
N LYS A 367 14.82 -22.39 -25.66
CA LYS A 367 16.13 -22.28 -26.27
C LYS A 367 16.07 -22.69 -27.74
N ASN A 368 16.63 -21.84 -28.61
CA ASN A 368 16.61 -21.96 -30.07
C ASN A 368 15.21 -21.87 -30.73
N GLN A 369 14.19 -21.49 -29.99
CA GLN A 369 12.93 -21.07 -30.56
C GLN A 369 13.15 -19.71 -31.25
N GLY A 370 12.58 -19.53 -32.44
CA GLY A 370 12.58 -18.23 -33.14
C GLY A 370 11.71 -17.20 -32.41
N ASP A 371 11.05 -16.36 -33.18
CA ASP A 371 10.16 -15.31 -32.65
C ASP A 371 9.21 -15.85 -31.60
N VAL A 372 9.09 -15.15 -30.47
CA VAL A 372 8.21 -15.51 -29.36
C VAL A 372 7.22 -14.40 -29.04
N GLY A 373 6.07 -14.79 -28.59
CA GLY A 373 4.95 -13.88 -28.30
C GLY A 373 3.87 -13.94 -29.39
N PRO A 374 3.01 -12.91 -29.52
CA PRO A 374 3.07 -11.68 -28.72
C PRO A 374 2.58 -11.84 -27.30
N GLY A 375 3.22 -11.09 -26.36
CA GLY A 375 2.56 -10.68 -25.12
C GLY A 375 1.70 -9.47 -25.43
N ARG A 376 0.51 -9.38 -24.85
CA ARG A 376 -0.48 -8.35 -25.14
C ARG A 376 -0.90 -7.57 -23.89
N ILE A 377 -0.90 -6.24 -24.04
CA ILE A 377 -1.40 -5.31 -23.03
C ILE A 377 -2.51 -4.48 -23.67
N GLU A 378 -3.67 -4.43 -23.06
CA GLU A 378 -4.78 -3.57 -23.43
C GLU A 378 -4.69 -2.25 -22.64
N ILE A 379 -4.73 -1.15 -23.36
CA ILE A 379 -4.98 0.18 -22.81
C ILE A 379 -6.43 0.50 -23.15
N SER A 380 -7.27 0.75 -22.16
CA SER A 380 -8.73 0.88 -22.29
C SER A 380 -9.24 2.24 -21.85
N GLN A 381 -10.48 2.56 -22.21
CA GLN A 381 -11.16 3.83 -21.88
C GLN A 381 -10.48 5.07 -22.48
N LEU A 382 -9.81 4.91 -23.62
CA LEU A 382 -9.33 6.02 -24.43
C LEU A 382 -10.51 6.67 -25.15
N ASP A 383 -10.48 8.00 -25.31
CA ASP A 383 -11.49 8.70 -26.11
C ASP A 383 -11.36 8.37 -27.59
N VAL A 384 -12.40 7.78 -28.18
CA VAL A 384 -12.45 7.35 -29.59
C VAL A 384 -12.37 8.52 -30.56
N ALA A 385 -12.64 9.74 -30.11
CA ALA A 385 -12.54 10.95 -30.92
C ALA A 385 -11.14 11.57 -30.94
N ARG A 386 -10.19 11.02 -30.16
CA ARG A 386 -8.84 11.53 -29.98
C ARG A 386 -7.81 10.57 -30.56
N LYS A 387 -6.62 11.11 -30.79
CA LYS A 387 -5.42 10.35 -31.19
C LYS A 387 -4.38 10.44 -30.08
N TYR A 388 -3.61 9.38 -29.94
CA TYR A 388 -2.62 9.25 -28.88
C TYR A 388 -1.26 8.92 -29.43
N ASN A 389 -0.23 9.39 -28.73
CA ASN A 389 1.15 8.97 -28.94
C ASN A 389 1.55 7.98 -27.86
N PHE A 390 2.25 6.93 -28.26
CA PHE A 390 2.76 5.90 -27.37
C PHE A 390 4.27 5.82 -27.49
N THR A 391 4.98 5.87 -26.37
CA THR A 391 6.43 5.72 -26.32
C THR A 391 6.76 4.55 -25.41
N ILE A 392 7.36 3.49 -25.94
CA ILE A 392 7.70 2.26 -25.21
C ILE A 392 9.21 2.21 -25.03
N LEU A 393 9.67 2.11 -23.79
CA LEU A 393 11.07 1.85 -23.43
C LEU A 393 11.24 0.39 -23.08
N ALA A 394 12.30 -0.23 -23.59
CA ALA A 394 12.70 -1.57 -23.19
C ALA A 394 14.23 -1.69 -23.07
N ILE A 395 14.67 -1.98 -21.87
CA ILE A 395 16.08 -2.20 -21.54
C ILE A 395 16.21 -3.52 -20.75
N ARG A 396 17.15 -4.35 -21.20
CA ARG A 396 17.56 -5.56 -20.48
C ARG A 396 19.06 -5.50 -20.19
N PHE A 397 19.41 -5.03 -19.01
CA PHE A 397 20.79 -5.01 -18.54
C PHE A 397 21.14 -6.40 -17.99
N ASN A 398 22.10 -7.11 -18.56
CA ASN A 398 22.41 -8.46 -18.10
C ASN A 398 23.80 -9.00 -18.49
N GLY A 399 24.83 -8.26 -18.56
CA GLY A 399 26.22 -8.74 -18.61
C GLY A 399 26.62 -9.76 -19.70
N SER A 400 25.69 -10.29 -20.52
CA SER A 400 26.02 -11.38 -21.44
C SER A 400 25.55 -11.20 -22.89
N LYS A 401 24.66 -10.22 -23.20
CA LYS A 401 24.10 -10.11 -24.54
C LYS A 401 23.73 -8.67 -24.92
N ASP A 402 24.42 -8.14 -25.94
CA ASP A 402 24.12 -6.84 -26.55
C ASP A 402 23.08 -6.94 -27.68
N ALA A 403 22.77 -8.16 -28.18
CA ALA A 403 22.02 -8.39 -29.42
C ALA A 403 20.56 -8.80 -29.18
N ARG A 404 19.93 -8.32 -28.10
CA ARG A 404 18.50 -8.55 -27.88
C ARG A 404 17.68 -7.53 -28.63
N ILE A 405 16.64 -8.00 -29.30
CA ILE A 405 15.70 -7.19 -30.07
C ILE A 405 14.28 -7.55 -29.65
N SER A 406 13.49 -6.55 -29.31
CA SER A 406 12.04 -6.68 -29.17
C SER A 406 11.35 -5.93 -30.30
N SER A 407 10.18 -6.42 -30.69
CA SER A 407 9.32 -5.72 -31.64
C SER A 407 7.97 -5.39 -30.99
N TYR A 408 7.41 -4.28 -31.43
CA TYR A 408 6.14 -3.77 -30.95
C TYR A 408 5.23 -3.46 -32.11
N LYS A 409 3.95 -3.75 -31.92
CA LYS A 409 2.87 -3.35 -32.82
C LYS A 409 1.69 -2.86 -31.96
N LEU A 410 1.06 -1.78 -32.37
CA LEU A 410 -0.17 -1.31 -31.76
C LEU A 410 -1.37 -1.67 -32.63
N VAL A 411 -2.42 -2.15 -31.97
CA VAL A 411 -3.69 -2.49 -32.60
C VAL A 411 -4.80 -1.65 -31.94
N GLY A 412 -5.25 -0.64 -32.65
CA GLY A 412 -6.41 0.16 -32.31
C GLY A 412 -7.45 0.06 -33.43
N LYS A 413 -7.96 1.21 -33.90
CA LYS A 413 -8.84 1.28 -35.07
C LYS A 413 -8.18 0.69 -36.32
N THR A 414 -6.87 0.82 -36.42
CA THR A 414 -6.01 0.20 -37.43
C THR A 414 -4.77 -0.38 -36.75
N GLU A 415 -4.10 -1.31 -37.42
CA GLU A 415 -2.80 -1.81 -36.99
C GLU A 415 -1.68 -0.85 -37.38
N SER A 416 -0.75 -0.59 -36.47
CA SER A 416 0.48 0.15 -36.80
C SER A 416 1.47 -0.70 -37.56
N ALA A 417 2.46 -0.06 -38.17
CA ALA A 417 3.68 -0.75 -38.60
C ALA A 417 4.40 -1.35 -37.37
N VAL A 418 5.07 -2.48 -37.55
CA VAL A 418 5.94 -3.08 -36.55
C VAL A 418 7.18 -2.20 -36.37
N LYS A 419 7.56 -2.00 -35.09
CA LYS A 419 8.80 -1.31 -34.72
C LYS A 419 9.70 -2.25 -33.92
N GLU A 420 10.93 -2.38 -34.34
CA GLU A 420 11.97 -3.16 -33.71
C GLU A 420 12.91 -2.23 -32.96
N VAL A 421 13.28 -2.59 -31.74
CA VAL A 421 14.21 -1.83 -30.90
C VAL A 421 15.24 -2.76 -30.25
N LYS A 422 16.41 -2.24 -30.00
CA LYS A 422 17.40 -2.90 -29.14
C LYS A 422 16.87 -2.93 -27.72
N THR A 423 17.12 -4.04 -27.02
CA THR A 423 16.80 -4.16 -25.60
C THR A 423 18.00 -4.58 -24.75
N GLY A 424 19.01 -5.24 -25.35
CA GLY A 424 20.18 -5.72 -24.63
C GLY A 424 21.20 -4.62 -24.33
N ILE A 425 21.61 -4.49 -23.07
CA ILE A 425 22.80 -3.71 -22.65
C ILE A 425 23.69 -4.62 -21.81
N LYS A 426 24.95 -4.76 -22.22
CA LYS A 426 25.85 -5.75 -21.65
C LYS A 426 26.40 -5.36 -20.27
N ASP A 427 26.85 -4.11 -20.12
CA ASP A 427 27.55 -3.63 -18.94
C ASP A 427 27.42 -2.10 -18.78
N ALA A 428 27.95 -1.55 -17.72
CA ALA A 428 27.89 -0.12 -17.44
C ALA A 428 28.60 0.75 -18.48
N ALA A 429 29.65 0.24 -19.15
CA ALA A 429 30.32 0.97 -20.22
C ALA A 429 29.45 1.04 -21.48
N SER A 430 28.79 -0.07 -21.83
CA SER A 430 27.78 -0.13 -22.91
C SER A 430 26.60 0.77 -22.61
N PHE A 431 26.14 0.82 -21.35
CA PHE A 431 25.06 1.73 -20.93
C PHE A 431 25.47 3.20 -21.09
N ALA A 432 26.67 3.58 -20.62
CA ALA A 432 27.16 4.96 -20.73
C ALA A 432 27.38 5.42 -22.19
N ALA A 433 27.64 4.47 -23.11
CA ALA A 433 27.81 4.74 -24.53
C ALA A 433 26.52 4.59 -25.36
N ALA A 434 25.40 4.18 -24.74
CA ALA A 434 24.17 3.88 -25.46
C ALA A 434 23.51 5.15 -26.00
N ASN A 435 23.03 5.06 -27.25
CA ASN A 435 22.04 5.99 -27.77
C ASN A 435 20.64 5.44 -27.42
N PHE A 436 20.00 5.99 -26.41
CA PHE A 436 18.72 5.45 -25.91
C PHE A 436 17.56 5.59 -26.89
N GLU A 437 17.67 6.40 -27.95
CA GLU A 437 16.70 6.40 -29.03
C GLU A 437 16.56 5.03 -29.74
N GLU A 438 17.60 4.19 -29.69
CA GLU A 438 17.57 2.84 -30.25
C GLU A 438 16.81 1.82 -29.38
N TYR A 439 16.48 2.20 -28.13
CA TYR A 439 15.77 1.39 -27.14
C TYR A 439 14.30 1.80 -26.96
N ILE A 440 13.83 2.69 -27.82
CA ILE A 440 12.48 3.26 -27.74
C ILE A 440 11.71 2.98 -29.04
N ALA A 441 10.47 2.49 -28.90
CA ALA A 441 9.49 2.45 -29.96
C ALA A 441 8.48 3.59 -29.81
N LYS A 442 8.38 4.47 -30.80
CA LYS A 442 7.45 5.61 -30.81
C LYS A 442 6.34 5.37 -31.81
N PHE A 443 5.11 5.54 -31.43
CA PHE A 443 3.92 5.46 -32.25
C PHE A 443 3.15 6.75 -32.12
N GLU A 444 2.87 7.41 -33.20
CA GLU A 444 2.20 8.71 -33.24
C GLU A 444 0.82 8.59 -33.86
N ASN A 445 -0.11 9.42 -33.40
CA ASN A 445 -1.45 9.55 -33.97
C ASN A 445 -2.25 8.23 -33.99
N VAL A 446 -2.07 7.36 -32.99
CA VAL A 446 -2.79 6.11 -32.87
C VAL A 446 -4.25 6.40 -32.51
N GLU A 447 -5.19 5.89 -33.29
CA GLU A 447 -6.64 5.97 -33.01
C GLU A 447 -7.05 4.73 -32.25
N PRO A 448 -7.76 4.87 -31.08
CA PRO A 448 -8.37 3.73 -30.41
C PRO A 448 -9.41 3.04 -31.30
N ASP A 449 -9.71 1.78 -31.01
CA ASP A 449 -10.85 1.09 -31.66
C ASP A 449 -12.21 1.70 -31.21
N SER A 450 -13.31 1.13 -31.71
CA SER A 450 -14.66 1.60 -31.40
C SER A 450 -15.05 1.44 -29.94
N GLU A 451 -14.29 0.68 -29.16
CA GLU A 451 -14.50 0.48 -27.72
C GLU A 451 -13.54 1.32 -26.86
N GLY A 452 -12.74 2.18 -27.48
CA GLY A 452 -11.75 3.00 -26.79
C GLY A 452 -10.52 2.23 -26.33
N LYS A 453 -10.09 1.23 -27.12
CA LYS A 453 -8.97 0.36 -26.77
C LYS A 453 -7.82 0.48 -27.75
N VAL A 454 -6.61 0.30 -27.23
CA VAL A 454 -5.39 0.05 -27.99
C VAL A 454 -4.67 -1.12 -27.37
N ILE A 455 -4.33 -2.15 -28.18
CA ILE A 455 -3.55 -3.30 -27.73
C ILE A 455 -2.09 -3.05 -28.12
N VAL A 456 -1.20 -3.20 -27.15
CA VAL A 456 0.26 -3.21 -27.33
C VAL A 456 0.71 -4.66 -27.43
N GLU A 457 1.21 -5.07 -28.60
CA GLU A 457 1.80 -6.38 -28.81
C GLU A 457 3.33 -6.31 -28.68
N VAL A 458 3.90 -7.24 -27.92
CA VAL A 458 5.34 -7.33 -27.62
C VAL A 458 5.87 -8.69 -28.06
N LYS A 459 6.91 -8.73 -28.89
CA LYS A 459 7.58 -9.97 -29.31
C LYS A 459 9.09 -9.91 -29.08
N GLY A 460 9.69 -11.05 -28.86
CA GLY A 460 11.14 -11.24 -28.88
C GLY A 460 11.58 -11.80 -30.23
N LEU A 461 12.65 -11.22 -30.79
CA LEU A 461 13.16 -11.53 -32.12
C LEU A 461 14.60 -12.03 -32.11
N ASP A 462 15.27 -12.09 -30.95
CA ASP A 462 16.67 -12.48 -30.91
C ASP A 462 16.87 -13.98 -31.25
N THR A 463 17.97 -14.24 -31.90
CA THR A 463 18.35 -15.58 -32.34
C THR A 463 19.49 -16.12 -31.48
N GLY A 464 19.52 -17.43 -31.23
CA GLY A 464 20.67 -18.14 -30.63
C GLY A 464 20.55 -18.59 -29.19
N SER A 465 19.95 -17.85 -28.28
CA SER A 465 19.42 -18.34 -27.00
C SER A 465 17.91 -18.16 -27.02
N ALA A 466 17.18 -18.44 -25.94
CA ALA A 466 15.76 -18.16 -25.92
C ALA A 466 15.50 -16.69 -26.34
N ALA A 467 14.67 -16.50 -27.36
CA ALA A 467 14.22 -15.17 -27.73
C ALA A 467 13.41 -14.57 -26.57
N GLU A 468 13.63 -13.29 -26.30
CA GLU A 468 12.95 -12.59 -25.19
C GLU A 468 12.43 -11.24 -25.67
N GLY A 469 11.11 -11.01 -25.50
CA GLY A 469 10.49 -9.71 -25.72
C GLY A 469 10.28 -9.01 -24.37
N HIS A 470 10.66 -7.75 -24.29
CA HIS A 470 10.62 -6.97 -23.05
C HIS A 470 9.75 -5.72 -23.18
N ILE A 471 9.11 -5.32 -22.09
CA ILE A 471 8.56 -3.99 -21.89
C ILE A 471 8.85 -3.55 -20.46
N ASN A 472 9.51 -2.39 -20.31
CA ASN A 472 9.83 -1.83 -18.99
C ASN A 472 8.91 -0.64 -18.68
N ALA A 473 8.76 0.28 -19.64
CA ALA A 473 7.93 1.46 -19.43
C ALA A 473 7.14 1.83 -20.68
N LEU A 474 6.01 2.51 -20.45
CA LEU A 474 5.14 3.05 -21.49
C LEU A 474 4.70 4.46 -21.11
N CYS A 475 4.86 5.41 -22.04
CA CYS A 475 4.29 6.74 -21.91
C CYS A 475 3.17 6.92 -22.93
N ILE A 476 2.05 7.49 -22.51
CA ILE A 476 0.88 7.78 -23.33
C ILE A 476 0.60 9.27 -23.24
N SER A 477 0.42 9.94 -24.38
CA SER A 477 0.03 11.35 -24.42
C SER A 477 -0.97 11.61 -25.55
N LEU A 478 -1.74 12.69 -25.44
CA LEU A 478 -2.55 13.15 -26.58
C LEU A 478 -1.64 13.57 -27.74
N ALA A 479 -2.02 13.20 -28.94
CA ALA A 479 -1.44 13.76 -30.16
C ALA A 479 -1.90 15.22 -30.30
N LYS A 480 -0.97 16.07 -30.72
CA LYS A 480 -1.23 17.53 -30.92
C LYS A 480 -2.02 17.77 -32.18
#